data_a391f9cdcf9289085767c27f5973ee4b
#
_entry.id   a391f9cdcf9289085767c27f5973ee4b
#
_cell.length_a   1.000
_cell.length_b   1.000
_cell.length_c   1.000
_cell.angle_alpha   90.00
_cell.angle_beta   90.00
_cell.angle_gamma   90.00
#
_symmetry.space_group_name_H-M   'P 1'
#
loop_
_entity.id
_entity.type
_entity.pdbx_description
1 polymer ?
#
loop_
_entity_poly.entity_id
_entity_poly.type
_entity_poly.pdbx_seq_one_letter_code
_entity_poly.pdbx_strand_id
1 'polypeptide(L)'
;MADAAGDLVLRSLSAAELADFVRLEGLVWGWPAYDSRTSFYAEFLEPGHTWGVFHDDRLVASHGMVRLQLTVPGGRVVDAAGITILAIHPQYRGRGLMSRLTNNAHELIRRDGREPIAVGVPHHSRTHLRYGYGIASRYANVELEVHGQRSVRDIPGPCEVEYADAKTALGELDQLSRRMTGQRNGWIPRKLCASAYQYSGAEQPEGDFGPVAFVLHRTGAGTVDGFLSYRLSSGADSYGRPIGTLKVVELFGLDGQAEARLWQHCLSNPVVTRITAARRPVNDPIAARLADPRAWRQVIRDDMILTTLDIPVALGARYYGREDTVVLGIYGPADGRPASFELSGGIDGASCRRVAAAPDVVLSLSALGAAYLGDVSLVDLAASGQVAEHAAGSLRRASAMFSWSPAPWIQDTF
;
A
#
# COMPACT_ATOMS: atom_id res chain seq x y z
N MET A 1 -11.40 40.03 13.04
CA MET A 1 -12.14 39.76 11.79
C MET A 1 -13.25 38.79 12.14
N ALA A 2 -14.49 39.24 12.04
CA ALA A 2 -15.65 38.44 12.46
C ALA A 2 -15.78 37.16 11.62
N ASP A 3 -15.99 36.08 12.32
CA ASP A 3 -16.31 34.74 11.81
C ASP A 3 -17.63 34.82 11.05
N ALA A 4 -17.58 34.79 9.71
CA ALA A 4 -18.77 34.55 8.91
C ALA A 4 -19.11 33.08 9.11
N ALA A 5 -19.91 32.78 10.14
CA ALA A 5 -20.40 31.46 10.49
C ALA A 5 -21.51 31.02 9.50
N GLY A 6 -21.15 30.74 8.28
CA GLY A 6 -21.94 29.86 7.41
C GLY A 6 -21.85 28.44 7.98
N ASP A 7 -22.98 27.72 7.98
CA ASP A 7 -23.04 26.36 8.53
C ASP A 7 -22.20 25.39 7.67
N LEU A 8 -21.20 24.76 8.29
CA LEU A 8 -20.40 23.69 7.66
C LEU A 8 -21.22 22.40 7.59
N VAL A 9 -21.70 22.04 6.41
CA VAL A 9 -22.53 20.85 6.18
C VAL A 9 -21.68 19.67 5.71
N LEU A 10 -21.71 18.55 6.42
CA LEU A 10 -21.10 17.28 6.00
C LEU A 10 -22.17 16.43 5.31
N ARG A 11 -21.94 16.07 4.04
CA ARG A 11 -22.81 15.20 3.26
C ARG A 11 -22.04 14.43 2.19
N SER A 12 -22.67 13.40 1.60
CA SER A 12 -22.12 12.71 0.43
C SER A 12 -22.04 13.65 -0.77
N LEU A 13 -21.03 13.42 -1.62
CA LEU A 13 -20.91 14.08 -2.92
C LEU A 13 -21.84 13.39 -3.94
N SER A 14 -22.45 14.20 -4.79
CA SER A 14 -23.10 13.72 -6.01
C SER A 14 -22.08 13.54 -7.14
N ALA A 15 -22.43 12.79 -8.17
CA ALA A 15 -21.59 12.62 -9.35
C ALA A 15 -21.27 13.96 -10.06
N ALA A 16 -22.18 14.92 -10.03
CA ALA A 16 -21.98 16.25 -10.60
C ALA A 16 -20.91 17.07 -9.88
N GLU A 17 -20.62 16.75 -8.60
CA GLU A 17 -19.66 17.47 -7.76
C GLU A 17 -18.23 16.85 -7.83
N LEU A 18 -18.03 15.78 -8.59
CA LEU A 18 -16.69 15.18 -8.75
C LEU A 18 -15.68 16.14 -9.39
N ALA A 19 -16.12 17.04 -10.24
CA ALA A 19 -15.23 18.08 -10.78
C ALA A 19 -14.75 19.07 -9.69
N ASP A 20 -15.60 19.41 -8.72
CA ASP A 20 -15.23 20.24 -7.56
C ASP A 20 -14.27 19.49 -6.63
N PHE A 21 -14.51 18.20 -6.45
CA PHE A 21 -13.63 17.31 -5.71
C PHE A 21 -12.22 17.28 -6.33
N VAL A 22 -12.09 17.09 -7.64
CA VAL A 22 -10.81 17.10 -8.36
C VAL A 22 -10.12 18.48 -8.29
N ARG A 23 -10.90 19.56 -8.36
CA ARG A 23 -10.36 20.93 -8.19
C ARG A 23 -9.82 21.17 -6.78
N LEU A 24 -10.53 20.72 -5.75
CA LEU A 24 -10.08 20.83 -4.36
C LEU A 24 -8.80 20.02 -4.13
N GLU A 25 -8.74 18.82 -4.66
CA GLU A 25 -7.55 17.97 -4.61
C GLU A 25 -6.36 18.64 -5.30
N GLY A 26 -6.57 19.17 -6.51
CA GLY A 26 -5.56 19.90 -7.25
C GLY A 26 -5.00 21.10 -6.48
N LEU A 27 -5.87 21.86 -5.82
CA LEU A 27 -5.49 22.98 -4.97
C LEU A 27 -4.64 22.55 -3.77
N VAL A 28 -4.99 21.42 -3.14
CA VAL A 28 -4.35 20.96 -1.89
C VAL A 28 -3.02 20.27 -2.17
N TRP A 29 -2.93 19.50 -3.24
CA TRP A 29 -1.79 18.62 -3.55
C TRP A 29 -0.92 19.11 -4.71
N GLY A 30 -1.32 20.19 -5.39
CA GLY A 30 -0.59 20.73 -6.55
C GLY A 30 -0.75 19.87 -7.81
N TRP A 31 -1.79 19.05 -7.88
CA TRP A 31 -2.04 18.20 -9.03
C TRP A 31 -2.93 18.90 -10.06
N PRO A 32 -2.65 18.72 -11.36
CA PRO A 32 -3.50 19.29 -12.39
C PRO A 32 -4.92 18.69 -12.35
N ALA A 33 -5.93 19.54 -12.47
CA ALA A 33 -7.33 19.11 -12.55
C ALA A 33 -7.70 18.83 -14.02
N TYR A 34 -7.40 17.62 -14.51
CA TYR A 34 -7.77 17.18 -15.86
C TYR A 34 -9.11 16.45 -15.86
N ASP A 35 -9.83 16.52 -16.98
CA ASP A 35 -11.08 15.74 -17.20
C ASP A 35 -10.84 14.23 -17.06
N SER A 36 -9.67 13.74 -17.47
CA SER A 36 -9.27 12.34 -17.29
C SER A 36 -9.26 11.90 -15.82
N ARG A 37 -8.90 12.80 -14.90
CA ARG A 37 -8.93 12.52 -13.46
C ARG A 37 -10.35 12.45 -12.92
N THR A 38 -11.24 13.32 -13.40
CA THR A 38 -12.66 13.26 -13.04
C THR A 38 -13.30 11.96 -13.52
N SER A 39 -13.00 11.53 -14.75
CA SER A 39 -13.46 10.25 -15.30
C SER A 39 -12.89 9.06 -14.52
N PHE A 40 -11.61 9.11 -14.18
CA PHE A 40 -10.98 8.09 -13.33
C PHE A 40 -11.70 7.96 -11.98
N TYR A 41 -11.95 9.06 -11.27
CA TYR A 41 -12.61 9.00 -9.96
C TYR A 41 -14.07 8.57 -10.04
N ALA A 42 -14.76 8.87 -11.13
CA ALA A 42 -16.14 8.40 -11.34
C ALA A 42 -16.22 6.85 -11.39
N GLU A 43 -15.15 6.20 -11.85
CA GLU A 43 -15.06 4.73 -11.94
C GLU A 43 -14.39 4.11 -10.70
N PHE A 44 -13.45 4.83 -10.08
CA PHE A 44 -12.61 4.35 -9.01
C PHE A 44 -13.28 4.42 -7.64
N LEU A 45 -13.95 5.54 -7.33
CA LEU A 45 -14.57 5.78 -6.03
C LEU A 45 -15.91 5.04 -5.90
N GLU A 46 -16.23 4.64 -4.68
CA GLU A 46 -17.52 4.00 -4.40
C GLU A 46 -18.64 5.05 -4.34
N PRO A 47 -19.72 4.87 -5.11
CA PRO A 47 -20.90 5.71 -4.99
C PRO A 47 -21.47 5.75 -3.57
N GLY A 48 -21.78 6.95 -3.06
CA GLY A 48 -22.27 7.12 -1.69
C GLY A 48 -21.22 7.05 -0.57
N HIS A 49 -19.97 6.69 -0.90
CA HIS A 49 -18.87 6.62 0.05
C HIS A 49 -17.78 7.68 -0.19
N THR A 50 -18.16 8.75 -0.90
CA THR A 50 -17.34 9.96 -1.03
C THR A 50 -18.10 11.10 -0.36
N TRP A 51 -17.45 11.76 0.60
CA TRP A 51 -18.05 12.78 1.44
C TRP A 51 -17.34 14.11 1.30
N GLY A 52 -18.09 15.18 1.46
CA GLY A 52 -17.57 16.54 1.49
C GLY A 52 -18.12 17.35 2.66
N VAL A 53 -17.34 18.31 3.11
CA VAL A 53 -17.82 19.41 3.94
C VAL A 53 -18.01 20.61 3.02
N PHE A 54 -19.19 21.20 3.10
CA PHE A 54 -19.62 22.34 2.31
C PHE A 54 -19.80 23.56 3.19
N HIS A 55 -19.42 24.72 2.67
CA HIS A 55 -19.68 26.03 3.24
C HIS A 55 -20.29 26.89 2.14
N ASP A 56 -21.53 27.34 2.32
CA ASP A 56 -22.31 28.05 1.30
C ASP A 56 -22.28 27.34 -0.08
N ASP A 57 -22.63 26.06 -0.11
CA ASP A 57 -22.61 25.16 -1.26
C ASP A 57 -21.23 24.94 -1.92
N ARG A 58 -20.17 25.53 -1.38
CA ARG A 58 -18.79 25.32 -1.86
C ARG A 58 -18.14 24.16 -1.12
N LEU A 59 -17.60 23.20 -1.83
CA LEU A 59 -16.82 22.10 -1.27
C LEU A 59 -15.51 22.65 -0.66
N VAL A 60 -15.31 22.46 0.65
CA VAL A 60 -14.15 22.96 1.41
C VAL A 60 -13.30 21.87 2.04
N ALA A 61 -13.83 20.65 2.12
CA ALA A 61 -13.07 19.47 2.50
C ALA A 61 -13.70 18.22 1.88
N SER A 62 -12.90 17.22 1.56
CA SER A 62 -13.32 15.98 0.93
C SER A 62 -12.64 14.77 1.51
N HIS A 63 -13.29 13.60 1.35
CA HIS A 63 -12.79 12.30 1.77
C HIS A 63 -13.44 11.23 0.90
N GLY A 64 -12.62 10.44 0.23
CA GLY A 64 -13.07 9.33 -0.61
C GLY A 64 -12.84 7.98 0.05
N MET A 65 -13.62 6.99 -0.38
CA MET A 65 -13.44 5.59 -0.03
C MET A 65 -13.54 4.73 -1.28
N VAL A 66 -12.72 3.69 -1.34
CA VAL A 66 -12.81 2.60 -2.32
C VAL A 66 -12.94 1.28 -1.58
N ARG A 67 -13.69 0.33 -2.15
CA ARG A 67 -13.73 -1.05 -1.64
C ARG A 67 -12.57 -1.84 -2.22
N LEU A 68 -11.80 -2.45 -1.35
CA LEU A 68 -10.59 -3.18 -1.68
C LEU A 68 -10.67 -4.61 -1.13
N GLN A 69 -9.86 -5.48 -1.71
CA GLN A 69 -9.59 -6.81 -1.21
C GLN A 69 -8.12 -6.89 -0.84
N LEU A 70 -7.83 -7.00 0.47
CA LEU A 70 -6.47 -7.07 0.98
C LEU A 70 -6.07 -8.51 1.27
N THR A 71 -4.96 -8.96 0.71
CA THR A 71 -4.34 -10.22 1.11
C THR A 71 -3.67 -10.05 2.47
N VAL A 72 -4.08 -10.84 3.44
CA VAL A 72 -3.55 -10.84 4.82
C VAL A 72 -2.69 -12.07 5.08
N PRO A 73 -1.94 -12.12 6.22
CA PRO A 73 -1.15 -13.28 6.60
C PRO A 73 -1.92 -14.61 6.46
N GLY A 74 -1.30 -15.61 5.82
CA GLY A 74 -1.91 -16.89 5.48
C GLY A 74 -2.59 -16.94 4.12
N GLY A 75 -2.48 -15.86 3.30
CA GLY A 75 -3.04 -15.81 1.95
C GLY A 75 -4.56 -15.62 1.91
N ARG A 76 -5.20 -15.36 3.03
CA ARG A 76 -6.63 -15.01 3.04
C ARG A 76 -6.84 -13.61 2.47
N VAL A 77 -8.02 -13.40 1.91
CA VAL A 77 -8.45 -12.12 1.36
C VAL A 77 -9.53 -11.53 2.25
N VAL A 78 -9.35 -10.29 2.68
CA VAL A 78 -10.27 -9.57 3.57
C VAL A 78 -10.76 -8.32 2.86
N ASP A 79 -12.06 -8.07 2.97
CA ASP A 79 -12.62 -6.81 2.50
C ASP A 79 -12.08 -5.65 3.34
N ALA A 80 -11.60 -4.61 2.69
CA ALA A 80 -10.98 -3.46 3.31
C ALA A 80 -11.55 -2.16 2.75
N ALA A 81 -11.77 -1.19 3.63
CA ALA A 81 -12.11 0.17 3.23
C ALA A 81 -10.82 0.94 2.89
N GLY A 82 -10.57 1.18 1.61
CA GLY A 82 -9.48 2.03 1.15
C GLY A 82 -9.84 3.50 1.35
N ILE A 83 -9.21 4.13 2.33
CA ILE A 83 -9.40 5.55 2.63
C ILE A 83 -8.48 6.37 1.75
N THR A 84 -9.04 7.21 0.93
CA THR A 84 -8.29 7.96 -0.07
C THR A 84 -8.75 9.43 -0.15
N ILE A 85 -7.90 10.27 -0.72
CA ILE A 85 -8.19 11.65 -1.13
C ILE A 85 -8.83 12.48 -0.02
N LEU A 86 -8.13 12.54 1.12
CA LEU A 86 -8.50 13.48 2.18
C LEU A 86 -7.90 14.84 1.87
N ALA A 87 -8.70 15.77 1.40
CA ALA A 87 -8.30 17.14 1.09
C ALA A 87 -9.05 18.16 1.94
N ILE A 88 -8.35 19.17 2.46
CA ILE A 88 -8.95 20.27 3.22
C ILE A 88 -8.41 21.57 2.64
N HIS A 89 -9.33 22.41 2.15
CA HIS A 89 -9.00 23.74 1.62
C HIS A 89 -8.17 24.54 2.62
N PRO A 90 -7.06 25.18 2.25
CA PRO A 90 -6.12 25.82 3.16
C PRO A 90 -6.77 26.78 4.16
N GLN A 91 -7.76 27.58 3.73
CA GLN A 91 -8.49 28.54 4.59
C GLN A 91 -9.37 27.88 5.67
N TYR A 92 -9.63 26.57 5.58
CA TYR A 92 -10.48 25.83 6.51
C TYR A 92 -9.69 24.84 7.38
N ARG A 93 -8.36 24.85 7.29
CA ARG A 93 -7.49 24.05 8.16
C ARG A 93 -7.58 24.54 9.60
N GLY A 94 -7.28 23.64 10.54
CA GLY A 94 -7.34 23.94 11.99
C GLY A 94 -8.75 23.95 12.59
N ARG A 95 -9.82 23.70 11.82
CA ARG A 95 -11.23 23.70 12.26
C ARG A 95 -11.77 22.31 12.59
N GLY A 96 -10.93 21.29 12.74
CA GLY A 96 -11.36 19.93 13.08
C GLY A 96 -11.98 19.12 11.95
N LEU A 97 -11.96 19.62 10.70
CA LEU A 97 -12.64 18.97 9.56
C LEU A 97 -12.10 17.58 9.26
N MET A 98 -10.79 17.35 9.44
CA MET A 98 -10.21 16.01 9.28
C MET A 98 -10.83 15.02 10.26
N SER A 99 -10.94 15.39 11.54
CA SER A 99 -11.57 14.52 12.57
C SER A 99 -13.01 14.24 12.24
N ARG A 100 -13.75 15.25 11.80
CA ARG A 100 -15.15 15.13 11.42
C ARG A 100 -15.34 14.17 10.25
N LEU A 101 -14.52 14.28 9.18
CA LEU A 101 -14.57 13.40 8.01
C LEU A 101 -14.16 11.98 8.35
N THR A 102 -13.02 11.80 9.06
CA THR A 102 -12.50 10.47 9.40
C THR A 102 -13.45 9.72 10.34
N ASN A 103 -13.98 10.37 11.38
CA ASN A 103 -14.93 9.76 12.30
C ASN A 103 -16.22 9.36 11.59
N ASN A 104 -16.77 10.24 10.73
CA ASN A 104 -17.93 9.92 9.91
C ASN A 104 -17.68 8.69 9.01
N ALA A 105 -16.54 8.63 8.34
CA ALA A 105 -16.18 7.48 7.51
C ALA A 105 -16.13 6.19 8.33
N HIS A 106 -15.43 6.19 9.46
CA HIS A 106 -15.33 5.02 10.35
C HIS A 106 -16.70 4.56 10.87
N GLU A 107 -17.57 5.50 11.24
CA GLU A 107 -18.93 5.20 11.72
C GLU A 107 -19.78 4.55 10.62
N LEU A 108 -19.75 5.11 9.41
CA LEU A 108 -20.51 4.58 8.27
C LEU A 108 -20.00 3.19 7.87
N ILE A 109 -18.68 2.97 7.81
CA ILE A 109 -18.10 1.66 7.48
C ILE A 109 -18.48 0.62 8.54
N ARG A 110 -18.39 0.97 9.85
CA ARG A 110 -18.83 0.06 10.92
C ARG A 110 -20.31 -0.28 10.85
N ARG A 111 -21.15 0.70 10.50
CA ARG A 111 -22.59 0.49 10.34
C ARG A 111 -22.91 -0.43 9.15
N ASP A 112 -22.18 -0.29 8.04
CA ASP A 112 -22.32 -1.16 6.87
C ASP A 112 -21.83 -2.59 7.16
N GLY A 113 -20.84 -2.73 8.06
CA GLY A 113 -20.37 -4.01 8.61
C GLY A 113 -19.67 -4.95 7.62
N ARG A 114 -19.29 -4.46 6.43
CA ARG A 114 -18.65 -5.27 5.39
C ARG A 114 -17.14 -5.32 5.52
N GLU A 115 -16.52 -4.18 5.78
CA GLU A 115 -15.09 -4.01 5.83
C GLU A 115 -14.62 -3.99 7.31
N PRO A 116 -13.98 -5.06 7.83
CA PRO A 116 -13.52 -5.11 9.21
C PRO A 116 -12.27 -4.27 9.45
N ILE A 117 -11.62 -3.81 8.38
CA ILE A 117 -10.40 -2.99 8.42
C ILE A 117 -10.54 -1.79 7.49
N ALA A 118 -9.85 -0.70 7.84
CA ALA A 118 -9.63 0.42 6.94
C ALA A 118 -8.12 0.58 6.68
N VAL A 119 -7.78 0.88 5.44
CA VAL A 119 -6.39 1.05 4.98
C VAL A 119 -6.25 2.35 4.20
N GLY A 120 -5.04 2.89 4.13
CA GLY A 120 -4.73 4.07 3.32
C GLY A 120 -3.25 4.15 3.00
N VAL A 121 -2.89 4.92 1.98
CA VAL A 121 -1.50 5.23 1.64
C VAL A 121 -1.31 6.74 1.75
N PRO A 122 -1.04 7.26 2.96
CA PRO A 122 -1.04 8.69 3.22
C PRO A 122 0.28 9.36 2.84
N HIS A 123 0.21 10.61 2.41
CA HIS A 123 1.41 11.46 2.28
C HIS A 123 2.02 11.83 3.65
N HIS A 124 1.23 11.79 4.72
CA HIS A 124 1.64 12.12 6.10
C HIS A 124 1.05 11.15 7.10
N SER A 125 1.71 10.02 7.34
CA SER A 125 1.24 8.95 8.24
C SER A 125 0.93 9.44 9.65
N ARG A 126 1.74 10.34 10.21
CA ARG A 126 1.55 10.91 11.56
C ARG A 126 0.14 11.47 11.81
N THR A 127 -0.47 12.04 10.77
CA THR A 127 -1.81 12.65 10.89
C THR A 127 -2.88 11.60 11.18
N HIS A 128 -2.70 10.38 10.67
CA HIS A 128 -3.66 9.28 10.79
C HIS A 128 -3.48 8.44 12.07
N LEU A 129 -2.30 8.47 12.71
CA LEU A 129 -2.04 7.70 13.94
C LEU A 129 -3.04 8.05 15.06
N ARG A 130 -3.46 9.32 15.16
CA ARG A 130 -4.45 9.78 16.13
C ARG A 130 -5.85 9.19 15.95
N TYR A 131 -6.13 8.55 14.81
CA TYR A 131 -7.41 7.90 14.51
C TYR A 131 -7.32 6.37 14.61
N GLY A 132 -6.25 5.85 15.20
CA GLY A 132 -6.06 4.42 15.43
C GLY A 132 -5.36 3.69 14.27
N TYR A 133 -4.88 4.41 13.23
CA TYR A 133 -4.07 3.79 12.19
C TYR A 133 -2.65 3.51 12.67
N GLY A 134 -2.09 2.36 12.29
CA GLY A 134 -0.69 2.02 12.44
C GLY A 134 -0.03 1.84 11.07
N ILE A 135 1.30 2.02 10.97
CA ILE A 135 2.06 1.77 9.74
C ILE A 135 2.21 0.26 9.59
N ALA A 136 1.42 -0.35 8.69
CA ALA A 136 1.30 -1.80 8.53
C ALA A 136 2.24 -2.36 7.44
N SER A 137 2.70 -1.53 6.50
CA SER A 137 3.71 -1.93 5.51
C SER A 137 4.70 -0.81 5.23
N ARG A 138 5.81 -1.19 4.63
CA ARG A 138 6.90 -0.29 4.19
C ARG A 138 7.34 -0.71 2.79
N TYR A 139 7.91 0.23 2.04
CA TYR A 139 8.55 -0.03 0.76
C TYR A 139 9.97 0.54 0.72
N ALA A 140 10.74 0.08 -0.24
CA ALA A 140 12.07 0.59 -0.52
C ALA A 140 12.10 1.35 -1.85
N ASN A 141 12.67 2.55 -1.86
CA ASN A 141 13.18 3.17 -3.08
C ASN A 141 14.61 2.71 -3.27
N VAL A 142 14.91 2.19 -4.44
CA VAL A 142 16.16 1.51 -4.75
C VAL A 142 16.93 2.26 -5.82
N GLU A 143 18.23 2.34 -5.62
CA GLU A 143 19.22 2.70 -6.63
C GLU A 143 20.23 1.56 -6.74
N LEU A 144 20.45 1.05 -7.96
CA LEU A 144 21.38 -0.01 -8.27
C LEU A 144 22.43 0.48 -9.27
N GLU A 145 23.69 0.46 -8.88
CA GLU A 145 24.82 0.70 -9.78
C GLU A 145 25.13 -0.56 -10.58
N VAL A 146 25.10 -0.45 -11.93
CA VAL A 146 25.25 -1.60 -12.83
C VAL A 146 26.71 -1.99 -13.09
N HIS A 147 27.69 -1.16 -12.71
CA HIS A 147 29.12 -1.45 -12.89
C HIS A 147 29.51 -2.79 -12.24
N GLY A 148 29.96 -3.74 -13.05
CA GLY A 148 30.29 -5.09 -12.60
C GLY A 148 29.11 -5.99 -12.26
N GLN A 149 27.86 -5.49 -12.38
CA GLN A 149 26.62 -6.17 -12.05
C GLN A 149 25.78 -6.41 -13.32
N ARG A 150 26.33 -7.19 -14.26
CA ARG A 150 25.61 -7.47 -15.53
C ARG A 150 24.75 -8.73 -15.50
N SER A 151 24.71 -9.43 -14.37
CA SER A 151 23.96 -10.66 -14.22
C SER A 151 23.40 -10.85 -12.83
N VAL A 152 22.28 -11.54 -12.76
CA VAL A 152 21.67 -12.07 -11.54
C VAL A 152 22.16 -13.49 -11.36
N ARG A 153 22.60 -13.86 -10.15
CA ARG A 153 23.05 -15.22 -9.86
C ARG A 153 21.89 -16.22 -9.84
N ASP A 154 22.20 -17.46 -10.15
CA ASP A 154 21.28 -18.60 -10.05
C ASP A 154 20.01 -18.49 -10.90
N ILE A 155 20.13 -17.89 -12.10
CA ILE A 155 19.09 -17.94 -13.12
C ILE A 155 19.49 -18.96 -14.17
N PRO A 156 18.83 -20.11 -14.26
CA PRO A 156 19.13 -21.13 -15.28
C PRO A 156 18.60 -20.69 -16.65
N GLY A 157 19.40 -20.87 -17.68
CA GLY A 157 19.02 -20.65 -19.09
C GLY A 157 18.95 -19.17 -19.55
N PRO A 158 18.59 -18.93 -20.80
CA PRO A 158 18.47 -17.59 -21.37
C PRO A 158 17.33 -16.82 -20.72
N CYS A 159 17.43 -15.49 -20.76
CA CYS A 159 16.36 -14.60 -20.29
C CYS A 159 15.33 -14.48 -21.44
N GLU A 160 14.24 -15.21 -21.34
CA GLU A 160 13.14 -15.14 -22.30
C GLU A 160 12.11 -14.14 -21.83
N VAL A 161 12.16 -12.95 -22.39
CA VAL A 161 11.19 -11.88 -22.16
C VAL A 161 10.66 -11.37 -23.50
N GLU A 162 9.42 -10.94 -23.50
CA GLU A 162 8.71 -10.42 -24.65
C GLU A 162 8.39 -8.94 -24.46
N TYR A 163 8.68 -8.11 -25.46
CA TYR A 163 8.17 -6.74 -25.48
C TYR A 163 6.73 -6.73 -25.95
N ALA A 164 5.88 -5.99 -25.26
CA ALA A 164 4.47 -5.87 -25.57
C ALA A 164 4.07 -4.41 -25.84
N ASP A 165 3.04 -4.20 -26.66
CA ASP A 165 2.37 -2.92 -26.73
C ASP A 165 1.59 -2.62 -25.46
N ALA A 166 1.25 -1.35 -25.21
CA ALA A 166 0.57 -0.92 -24.00
C ALA A 166 -0.75 -1.65 -23.74
N LYS A 167 -1.55 -1.90 -24.78
CA LYS A 167 -2.86 -2.57 -24.65
C LYS A 167 -2.71 -4.02 -24.18
N THR A 168 -1.82 -4.75 -24.83
CA THR A 168 -1.49 -6.14 -24.46
C THR A 168 -0.93 -6.20 -23.04
N ALA A 169 0.05 -5.34 -22.75
CA ALA A 169 0.71 -5.28 -21.44
C ALA A 169 -0.27 -5.00 -20.28
N LEU A 170 -1.19 -4.04 -20.44
CA LEU A 170 -2.17 -3.70 -19.41
C LEU A 170 -3.20 -4.81 -19.20
N GLY A 171 -3.58 -5.54 -20.27
CA GLY A 171 -4.44 -6.71 -20.15
C GLY A 171 -3.80 -7.85 -19.35
N GLU A 172 -2.51 -8.13 -19.60
CA GLU A 172 -1.74 -9.13 -18.85
C GLU A 172 -1.44 -8.68 -17.41
N LEU A 173 -1.16 -7.39 -17.20
CA LEU A 173 -0.97 -6.80 -15.88
C LEU A 173 -2.19 -7.01 -14.97
N ASP A 174 -3.41 -6.77 -15.47
CA ASP A 174 -4.64 -6.98 -14.71
C ASP A 174 -4.80 -8.46 -14.31
N GLN A 175 -4.59 -9.39 -15.25
CA GLN A 175 -4.66 -10.82 -14.99
C GLN A 175 -3.60 -11.27 -13.97
N LEU A 176 -2.36 -10.80 -14.12
CA LEU A 176 -1.26 -11.13 -13.23
C LEU A 176 -1.51 -10.56 -11.82
N SER A 177 -2.01 -9.32 -11.73
CA SER A 177 -2.38 -8.70 -10.45
C SER A 177 -3.45 -9.49 -9.70
N ARG A 178 -4.46 -10.00 -10.39
CA ARG A 178 -5.47 -10.89 -9.79
C ARG A 178 -4.87 -12.22 -9.33
N ARG A 179 -3.95 -12.80 -10.09
CA ARG A 179 -3.28 -14.06 -9.71
C ARG A 179 -2.37 -13.92 -8.50
N MET A 180 -1.84 -12.72 -8.23
CA MET A 180 -1.07 -12.42 -7.01
C MET A 180 -1.95 -12.40 -5.75
N THR A 181 -3.27 -12.23 -5.90
CA THR A 181 -4.20 -12.24 -4.75
C THR A 181 -4.11 -13.57 -4.02
N GLY A 182 -3.96 -13.52 -2.71
CA GLY A 182 -3.73 -14.68 -1.86
C GLY A 182 -2.29 -15.18 -1.81
N GLN A 183 -1.40 -14.69 -2.68
CA GLN A 183 0.01 -15.14 -2.72
C GLN A 183 0.96 -14.20 -1.98
N ARG A 184 0.69 -12.90 -2.04
CA ARG A 184 1.55 -11.90 -1.41
C ARG A 184 0.81 -11.16 -0.32
N ASN A 185 1.31 -11.25 0.92
CA ASN A 185 0.81 -10.47 2.06
C ASN A 185 0.90 -8.95 1.76
N GLY A 186 -0.17 -8.23 2.06
CA GLY A 186 -0.31 -6.81 1.74
C GLY A 186 -0.81 -6.51 0.32
N TRP A 187 -0.94 -7.53 -0.55
CA TRP A 187 -1.36 -7.33 -1.93
C TRP A 187 -2.82 -6.92 -2.04
N ILE A 188 -3.07 -5.94 -2.91
CA ILE A 188 -4.40 -5.49 -3.31
C ILE A 188 -4.48 -5.63 -4.83
N PRO A 189 -5.43 -6.42 -5.38
CA PRO A 189 -5.60 -6.51 -6.82
C PRO A 189 -6.02 -5.14 -7.38
N ARG A 190 -5.36 -4.75 -8.46
CA ARG A 190 -5.58 -3.45 -9.10
C ARG A 190 -6.92 -3.39 -9.81
N LYS A 191 -7.61 -2.26 -9.73
CA LYS A 191 -8.74 -1.95 -10.62
C LYS A 191 -8.20 -1.57 -12.01
N LEU A 192 -8.84 -2.03 -13.08
CA LEU A 192 -8.40 -1.78 -14.46
C LEU A 192 -8.31 -0.28 -14.78
N CYS A 193 -9.25 0.54 -14.30
CA CYS A 193 -9.22 1.99 -14.44
C CYS A 193 -7.96 2.63 -13.83
N ALA A 194 -7.42 2.07 -12.73
CA ALA A 194 -6.19 2.55 -12.12
C ALA A 194 -4.97 2.30 -13.01
N SER A 195 -4.87 1.10 -13.64
CA SER A 195 -3.83 0.81 -14.61
C SER A 195 -3.92 1.72 -15.84
N ALA A 196 -5.12 1.89 -16.39
CA ALA A 196 -5.35 2.76 -17.54
C ALA A 196 -4.98 4.22 -17.23
N TYR A 197 -5.30 4.71 -16.04
CA TYR A 197 -4.95 6.06 -15.59
C TYR A 197 -3.43 6.22 -15.39
N GLN A 198 -2.78 5.29 -14.69
CA GLN A 198 -1.34 5.31 -14.42
C GLN A 198 -0.52 5.37 -15.71
N TYR A 199 -0.94 4.62 -16.72
CA TYR A 199 -0.24 4.52 -18.00
C TYR A 199 -0.82 5.39 -19.11
N SER A 200 -1.73 6.32 -18.81
CA SER A 200 -2.35 7.20 -19.82
C SER A 200 -1.37 8.07 -20.59
N GLY A 201 -0.18 8.33 -20.06
CA GLY A 201 0.92 9.06 -20.71
C GLY A 201 2.13 8.19 -21.06
N ALA A 202 1.97 6.86 -21.14
CA ALA A 202 3.08 5.92 -21.29
C ALA A 202 3.91 6.16 -22.57
N GLU A 203 3.26 6.53 -23.67
CA GLU A 203 3.91 6.79 -24.97
C GLU A 203 4.67 8.13 -25.02
N GLN A 204 4.45 9.01 -24.06
CA GLN A 204 5.09 10.32 -24.02
C GLN A 204 6.37 10.27 -23.17
N PRO A 205 7.42 11.03 -23.55
CA PRO A 205 8.61 11.22 -22.72
C PRO A 205 8.26 11.86 -21.37
N GLU A 206 9.06 11.56 -20.34
CA GLU A 206 8.97 12.17 -19.01
C GLU A 206 10.33 12.76 -18.63
N GLY A 207 10.50 14.08 -18.78
CA GLY A 207 11.80 14.72 -18.62
C GLY A 207 12.83 14.14 -19.62
N ASP A 208 13.95 13.65 -19.10
CA ASP A 208 15.02 13.03 -19.90
C ASP A 208 14.75 11.56 -20.25
N PHE A 209 13.65 11.00 -19.80
CA PHE A 209 13.29 9.61 -20.06
C PHE A 209 12.38 9.46 -21.28
N GLY A 210 12.66 8.45 -22.10
CA GLY A 210 11.81 8.05 -23.22
C GLY A 210 10.44 7.49 -22.78
N PRO A 211 9.65 6.99 -23.75
CA PRO A 211 8.38 6.33 -23.47
C PRO A 211 8.54 5.10 -22.57
N VAL A 212 7.44 4.63 -21.99
CA VAL A 212 7.43 3.39 -21.22
C VAL A 212 7.61 2.19 -22.14
N ALA A 213 8.57 1.36 -21.82
CA ALA A 213 8.69 0.02 -22.40
C ALA A 213 7.98 -0.99 -21.50
N PHE A 214 7.22 -1.90 -22.10
CA PHE A 214 6.53 -2.99 -21.40
C PHE A 214 7.19 -4.32 -21.77
N VAL A 215 7.49 -5.12 -20.77
CA VAL A 215 8.16 -6.41 -20.89
C VAL A 215 7.41 -7.45 -20.07
N LEU A 216 7.13 -8.59 -20.68
CA LEU A 216 6.46 -9.72 -20.08
C LEU A 216 7.45 -10.89 -19.95
N HIS A 217 7.41 -11.59 -18.84
CA HIS A 217 8.03 -12.90 -18.70
C HIS A 217 6.95 -13.98 -18.85
N ARG A 218 7.28 -15.04 -19.58
CA ARG A 218 6.37 -16.18 -19.77
C ARG A 218 7.02 -17.48 -19.26
N THR A 219 6.20 -18.30 -18.69
CA THR A 219 6.58 -19.70 -18.38
C THR A 219 6.85 -20.49 -19.67
N GLY A 220 7.53 -21.62 -19.58
CA GLY A 220 7.69 -22.55 -20.72
C GLY A 220 6.37 -23.02 -21.34
N ALA A 221 5.24 -22.87 -20.64
CA ALA A 221 3.89 -23.14 -21.17
C ALA A 221 3.24 -21.92 -21.85
N GLY A 222 3.95 -20.80 -21.97
CA GLY A 222 3.49 -19.57 -22.63
C GLY A 222 2.62 -18.66 -21.76
N THR A 223 2.37 -19.01 -20.50
CA THR A 223 1.57 -18.17 -19.58
C THR A 223 2.43 -17.03 -19.01
N VAL A 224 1.91 -15.79 -19.01
CA VAL A 224 2.58 -14.65 -18.37
C VAL A 224 2.62 -14.87 -16.86
N ASP A 225 3.80 -14.77 -16.27
CA ASP A 225 4.05 -14.90 -14.83
C ASP A 225 4.93 -13.78 -14.26
N GLY A 226 5.34 -12.82 -15.11
CA GLY A 226 6.07 -11.64 -14.69
C GLY A 226 5.80 -10.43 -15.58
N PHE A 227 5.80 -9.25 -14.97
CA PHE A 227 5.56 -7.96 -15.60
C PHE A 227 6.64 -6.96 -15.21
N LEU A 228 7.14 -6.24 -16.19
CA LEU A 228 8.06 -5.11 -16.02
C LEU A 228 7.61 -3.97 -16.91
N SER A 229 7.55 -2.78 -16.36
CA SER A 229 7.52 -1.54 -17.14
C SER A 229 8.64 -0.62 -16.69
N TYR A 230 9.30 0.01 -17.66
CA TYR A 230 10.41 0.90 -17.36
C TYR A 230 10.52 2.04 -18.37
N ARG A 231 11.23 3.09 -18.00
CA ARG A 231 11.67 4.16 -18.89
C ARG A 231 13.19 4.16 -18.95
N LEU A 232 13.74 4.52 -20.08
CA LEU A 232 15.17 4.60 -20.31
C LEU A 232 15.57 6.04 -20.65
N SER A 233 16.56 6.55 -19.94
CA SER A 233 17.31 7.73 -20.33
C SER A 233 18.69 7.29 -20.78
N SER A 234 19.17 7.77 -21.92
CA SER A 234 20.48 7.43 -22.45
C SER A 234 21.30 8.69 -22.73
N GLY A 235 22.60 8.58 -22.51
CA GLY A 235 23.56 9.65 -22.74
C GLY A 235 24.97 9.09 -22.80
N ALA A 236 25.94 9.98 -22.95
CA ALA A 236 27.36 9.63 -22.90
C ALA A 236 28.11 10.65 -22.03
N ASP A 237 29.16 10.19 -21.34
CA ASP A 237 30.08 11.07 -20.64
C ASP A 237 30.98 11.83 -21.63
N SER A 238 31.87 12.69 -21.10
CA SER A 238 32.80 13.47 -21.92
C SER A 238 33.80 12.63 -22.74
N TYR A 239 33.86 11.32 -22.48
CA TYR A 239 34.70 10.35 -23.20
C TYR A 239 33.90 9.42 -24.14
N GLY A 240 32.58 9.69 -24.30
CA GLY A 240 31.70 8.89 -25.12
C GLY A 240 31.23 7.57 -24.50
N ARG A 241 31.45 7.35 -23.17
CA ARG A 241 30.98 6.15 -22.47
C ARG A 241 29.51 6.28 -22.13
N PRO A 242 28.71 5.21 -22.25
CA PRO A 242 27.31 5.22 -21.84
C PRO A 242 27.09 5.60 -20.37
N ILE A 243 26.11 6.48 -20.09
CA ILE A 243 25.67 6.87 -18.75
C ILE A 243 24.15 6.77 -18.61
N GLY A 244 23.53 5.76 -19.21
CA GLY A 244 22.11 5.56 -19.21
C GLY A 244 21.54 5.18 -17.84
N THR A 245 20.33 5.68 -17.55
CA THR A 245 19.56 5.30 -16.39
C THR A 245 18.28 4.58 -16.81
N LEU A 246 18.03 3.40 -16.23
CA LEU A 246 16.77 2.67 -16.37
C LEU A 246 15.92 2.93 -15.12
N LYS A 247 14.78 3.59 -15.31
CA LYS A 247 13.79 3.84 -14.26
C LYS A 247 12.71 2.76 -14.32
N VAL A 248 12.76 1.79 -13.42
CA VAL A 248 11.70 0.80 -13.26
C VAL A 248 10.46 1.53 -12.76
N VAL A 249 9.38 1.48 -13.53
CA VAL A 249 8.06 2.00 -13.15
C VAL A 249 7.35 0.95 -12.30
N GLU A 250 7.36 -0.30 -12.78
CA GLU A 250 6.75 -1.42 -12.09
C GLU A 250 7.47 -2.73 -12.43
N LEU A 251 7.66 -3.61 -11.45
CA LEU A 251 8.24 -4.93 -11.64
C LEU A 251 7.71 -5.88 -10.57
N PHE A 252 7.08 -6.97 -10.98
CA PHE A 252 6.73 -8.09 -10.11
C PHE A 252 6.53 -9.37 -10.92
N GLY A 253 6.62 -10.50 -10.23
CA GLY A 253 6.36 -11.81 -10.78
C GLY A 253 5.62 -12.67 -9.78
N LEU A 254 4.99 -13.74 -10.26
CA LEU A 254 4.30 -14.70 -9.39
C LEU A 254 5.29 -15.49 -8.51
N ASP A 255 6.54 -15.56 -8.93
CA ASP A 255 7.61 -16.17 -8.15
C ASP A 255 8.94 -15.43 -8.29
N GLY A 256 9.91 -15.79 -7.46
CA GLY A 256 11.22 -15.17 -7.45
C GLY A 256 12.09 -15.48 -8.68
N GLN A 257 11.73 -16.44 -9.53
CA GLN A 257 12.43 -16.73 -10.77
C GLN A 257 11.96 -15.77 -11.87
N ALA A 258 10.64 -15.55 -12.00
CA ALA A 258 10.09 -14.58 -12.91
C ALA A 258 10.65 -13.16 -12.61
N GLU A 259 10.65 -12.75 -11.33
CA GLU A 259 11.25 -11.45 -10.93
C GLU A 259 12.73 -11.38 -11.26
N ALA A 260 13.50 -12.44 -10.96
CA ALA A 260 14.93 -12.46 -11.24
C ALA A 260 15.26 -12.34 -12.73
N ARG A 261 14.45 -12.94 -13.62
CA ARG A 261 14.60 -12.79 -15.06
C ARG A 261 14.30 -11.39 -15.55
N LEU A 262 13.27 -10.74 -15.01
CA LEU A 262 12.97 -9.34 -15.30
C LEU A 262 14.11 -8.41 -14.84
N TRP A 263 14.69 -8.65 -13.68
CA TRP A 263 15.89 -7.93 -13.24
C TRP A 263 17.11 -8.22 -14.12
N GLN A 264 17.30 -9.47 -14.56
CA GLN A 264 18.34 -9.81 -15.50
C GLN A 264 18.21 -9.04 -16.82
N HIS A 265 16.98 -8.87 -17.31
CA HIS A 265 16.71 -8.04 -18.48
C HIS A 265 17.17 -6.59 -18.26
N CYS A 266 16.82 -5.98 -17.11
CA CYS A 266 17.26 -4.62 -16.77
C CYS A 266 18.79 -4.49 -16.72
N LEU A 267 19.48 -5.46 -16.12
CA LEU A 267 20.94 -5.46 -15.95
C LEU A 267 21.69 -5.73 -17.25
N SER A 268 21.11 -6.48 -18.19
CA SER A 268 21.77 -6.86 -19.46
C SER A 268 21.81 -5.72 -20.47
N ASN A 269 21.09 -4.63 -20.25
CA ASN A 269 21.03 -3.50 -21.18
C ASN A 269 22.40 -2.78 -21.25
N PRO A 270 23.08 -2.74 -22.42
CA PRO A 270 24.47 -2.28 -22.49
C PRO A 270 24.68 -0.79 -22.22
N VAL A 271 23.64 0.04 -22.41
CA VAL A 271 23.75 1.49 -22.16
C VAL A 271 23.45 1.88 -20.73
N VAL A 272 22.87 0.96 -19.93
CA VAL A 272 22.47 1.24 -18.55
C VAL A 272 23.67 1.14 -17.61
N THR A 273 23.89 2.20 -16.85
CA THR A 273 24.90 2.26 -15.77
C THR A 273 24.26 2.39 -14.38
N ARG A 274 22.99 2.80 -14.36
CA ARG A 274 22.19 2.95 -13.14
C ARG A 274 20.79 2.43 -13.36
N ILE A 275 20.24 1.75 -12.36
CA ILE A 275 18.82 1.40 -12.31
C ILE A 275 18.22 2.04 -11.08
N THR A 276 17.06 2.68 -11.23
CA THR A 276 16.23 3.18 -10.12
C THR A 276 14.91 2.44 -10.10
N ALA A 277 14.42 2.07 -8.93
CA ALA A 277 13.13 1.41 -8.77
C ALA A 277 12.43 1.94 -7.51
N ALA A 278 11.25 2.47 -7.67
CA ALA A 278 10.41 2.91 -6.56
C ALA A 278 9.54 1.76 -6.06
N ARG A 279 9.09 1.85 -4.79
CA ARG A 279 8.09 0.97 -4.18
C ARG A 279 8.44 -0.53 -4.25
N ARG A 280 9.72 -0.87 -4.10
CA ARG A 280 10.15 -2.28 -4.01
C ARG A 280 9.89 -2.87 -2.61
N PRO A 281 9.73 -4.20 -2.50
CA PRO A 281 9.70 -4.85 -1.19
C PRO A 281 10.93 -4.49 -0.35
N VAL A 282 10.78 -4.25 0.94
CA VAL A 282 11.92 -3.94 1.83
C VAL A 282 12.93 -5.09 1.92
N ASN A 283 12.47 -6.30 1.65
CA ASN A 283 13.25 -7.54 1.61
C ASN A 283 13.29 -8.11 0.19
N ASP A 284 13.50 -7.28 -0.82
CA ASP A 284 13.58 -7.71 -2.22
C ASP A 284 14.69 -8.77 -2.39
N PRO A 285 14.35 -9.98 -2.84
CA PRO A 285 15.30 -11.08 -2.91
C PRO A 285 16.41 -10.85 -3.95
N ILE A 286 16.23 -9.91 -4.87
CA ILE A 286 17.26 -9.60 -5.88
C ILE A 286 18.55 -9.10 -5.25
N ALA A 287 18.46 -8.36 -4.15
CA ALA A 287 19.65 -7.84 -3.45
C ALA A 287 20.65 -8.95 -3.08
N ALA A 288 20.13 -10.12 -2.66
CA ALA A 288 20.95 -11.29 -2.33
C ALA A 288 21.52 -12.04 -3.56
N ARG A 289 20.96 -11.76 -4.75
CA ARG A 289 21.40 -12.39 -6.02
C ARG A 289 22.39 -11.55 -6.81
N LEU A 290 22.74 -10.35 -6.35
CA LEU A 290 23.77 -9.52 -6.97
C LEU A 290 25.16 -10.05 -6.65
N ALA A 291 26.12 -9.86 -7.56
CA ALA A 291 27.51 -10.23 -7.34
C ALA A 291 28.16 -9.36 -6.26
N ASP A 292 27.84 -8.06 -6.25
CA ASP A 292 28.18 -7.14 -5.16
C ASP A 292 26.90 -6.59 -4.50
N PRO A 293 26.56 -7.03 -3.28
CA PRO A 293 25.41 -6.51 -2.55
C PRO A 293 25.46 -5.00 -2.27
N ARG A 294 26.65 -4.38 -2.28
CA ARG A 294 26.82 -2.94 -2.05
C ARG A 294 26.36 -2.08 -3.24
N ALA A 295 26.19 -2.69 -4.42
CA ALA A 295 25.60 -2.03 -5.57
C ALA A 295 24.11 -1.69 -5.33
N TRP A 296 23.43 -2.43 -4.44
CA TRP A 296 22.05 -2.19 -4.04
C TRP A 296 21.98 -1.19 -2.88
N ARG A 297 21.46 -0.02 -3.14
CA ARG A 297 21.18 1.01 -2.14
C ARG A 297 19.70 1.20 -2.01
N GLN A 298 19.19 1.25 -0.79
CA GLN A 298 17.75 1.42 -0.57
C GLN A 298 17.46 2.45 0.52
N VAL A 299 16.36 3.19 0.32
CA VAL A 299 15.77 4.08 1.32
C VAL A 299 14.37 3.54 1.64
N ILE A 300 14.19 3.11 2.89
CA ILE A 300 12.90 2.57 3.37
C ILE A 300 11.97 3.73 3.75
N ARG A 301 10.71 3.60 3.36
CA ARG A 301 9.64 4.54 3.68
C ARG A 301 8.41 3.79 4.20
N ASP A 302 7.59 4.50 4.99
CA ASP A 302 6.25 4.06 5.33
C ASP A 302 5.36 3.99 4.08
N ASP A 303 4.42 3.05 4.11
CA ASP A 303 3.52 2.79 3.00
C ASP A 303 2.08 2.72 3.49
N MET A 304 1.49 1.51 3.56
CA MET A 304 0.13 1.33 4.00
C MET A 304 -0.01 1.58 5.50
N ILE A 305 -0.98 2.41 5.86
CA ILE A 305 -1.51 2.48 7.21
C ILE A 305 -2.77 1.63 7.32
N LEU A 306 -3.00 1.04 8.48
CA LEU A 306 -4.13 0.15 8.75
C LEU A 306 -4.74 0.41 10.12
N THR A 307 -6.07 0.38 10.23
CA THR A 307 -6.80 0.31 11.49
C THR A 307 -7.85 -0.79 11.42
N THR A 308 -8.15 -1.44 12.56
CA THR A 308 -9.24 -2.40 12.67
C THR A 308 -10.53 -1.67 13.08
N LEU A 309 -11.61 -1.89 12.34
CA LEU A 309 -12.92 -1.33 12.61
C LEU A 309 -13.82 -2.30 13.38
N ASP A 310 -13.66 -3.61 13.10
CA ASP A 310 -14.21 -4.73 13.84
C ASP A 310 -13.07 -5.65 14.27
N ILE A 311 -12.65 -5.54 15.53
CA ILE A 311 -11.48 -6.26 16.06
C ILE A 311 -11.65 -7.79 15.99
N PRO A 312 -12.75 -8.39 16.49
CA PRO A 312 -12.99 -9.82 16.38
C PRO A 312 -12.93 -10.36 14.95
N VAL A 313 -13.64 -9.71 14.04
CA VAL A 313 -13.68 -10.13 12.63
C VAL A 313 -12.32 -9.96 11.98
N ALA A 314 -11.65 -8.83 12.18
CA ALA A 314 -10.34 -8.56 11.61
C ALA A 314 -9.28 -9.57 12.09
N LEU A 315 -9.21 -9.84 13.41
CA LEU A 315 -8.22 -10.78 13.96
C LEU A 315 -8.55 -12.24 13.64
N GLY A 316 -9.83 -12.62 13.51
CA GLY A 316 -10.24 -13.94 13.07
C GLY A 316 -10.05 -14.20 11.55
N ALA A 317 -9.85 -13.16 10.76
CA ALA A 317 -9.73 -13.27 9.31
C ALA A 317 -8.31 -13.57 8.82
N ARG A 318 -7.28 -13.44 9.66
CA ARG A 318 -5.88 -13.70 9.29
C ARG A 318 -5.37 -15.00 9.93
N TYR A 319 -4.27 -15.56 9.41
CA TYR A 319 -3.54 -16.65 10.04
C TYR A 319 -2.38 -16.11 10.88
N TYR A 320 -1.84 -16.98 11.74
CA TYR A 320 -0.79 -16.62 12.71
C TYR A 320 0.41 -17.55 12.55
N GLY A 321 1.60 -17.01 12.69
CA GLY A 321 2.86 -17.74 12.49
C GLY A 321 3.13 -18.85 13.53
N ARG A 322 2.39 -18.83 14.65
CA ARG A 322 2.47 -19.82 15.73
C ARG A 322 1.09 -20.05 16.32
N GLU A 323 0.79 -21.30 16.62
CA GLU A 323 -0.40 -21.68 17.38
C GLU A 323 -0.24 -21.26 18.85
N ASP A 324 -1.14 -20.41 19.32
CA ASP A 324 -1.19 -19.95 20.71
C ASP A 324 -2.54 -19.29 21.01
N THR A 325 -2.78 -19.00 22.30
CA THR A 325 -3.91 -18.21 22.79
C THR A 325 -3.41 -17.09 23.69
N VAL A 326 -3.89 -15.86 23.44
CA VAL A 326 -3.51 -14.67 24.18
C VAL A 326 -4.72 -13.76 24.37
N VAL A 327 -4.81 -13.11 25.53
CA VAL A 327 -5.81 -12.06 25.80
C VAL A 327 -5.18 -10.69 25.52
N LEU A 328 -5.67 -10.03 24.49
CA LEU A 328 -5.23 -8.69 24.10
C LEU A 328 -6.15 -7.63 24.70
N GLY A 329 -5.58 -6.70 25.46
CA GLY A 329 -6.25 -5.47 25.88
C GLY A 329 -6.03 -4.39 24.84
N ILE A 330 -7.09 -3.98 24.15
CA ILE A 330 -6.98 -3.00 23.04
C ILE A 330 -7.75 -1.73 23.43
N TYR A 331 -7.09 -0.58 23.31
CA TYR A 331 -7.73 0.73 23.51
C TYR A 331 -7.67 1.60 22.28
N GLY A 332 -8.78 2.26 21.99
CA GLY A 332 -8.91 3.24 20.91
C GLY A 332 -8.37 4.62 21.29
N PRO A 333 -8.31 5.56 20.35
CA PRO A 333 -7.78 6.92 20.56
C PRO A 333 -8.56 7.74 21.61
N ALA A 334 -9.85 7.42 21.81
CA ALA A 334 -10.73 8.11 22.75
C ALA A 334 -11.00 7.28 24.03
N ASP A 335 -10.53 6.02 24.09
CA ASP A 335 -10.87 5.09 25.15
C ASP A 335 -9.90 5.18 26.31
N GLY A 336 -10.41 5.45 27.50
CA GLY A 336 -9.59 5.48 28.73
C GLY A 336 -9.26 4.10 29.30
N ARG A 337 -9.90 3.03 28.84
CA ARG A 337 -9.70 1.65 29.32
C ARG A 337 -9.67 0.67 28.14
N PRO A 338 -8.75 -0.33 28.18
CA PRO A 338 -8.72 -1.36 27.15
C PRO A 338 -9.93 -2.29 27.25
N ALA A 339 -10.48 -2.68 26.08
CA ALA A 339 -11.37 -3.84 25.98
C ALA A 339 -10.52 -5.10 25.74
N SER A 340 -10.87 -6.21 26.43
CA SER A 340 -10.15 -7.47 26.33
C SER A 340 -10.73 -8.36 25.23
N PHE A 341 -9.84 -8.95 24.43
CA PHE A 341 -10.15 -9.87 23.34
C PHE A 341 -9.27 -11.11 23.47
N GLU A 342 -9.89 -12.27 23.57
CA GLU A 342 -9.20 -13.55 23.50
C GLU A 342 -9.00 -13.91 22.02
N LEU A 343 -7.74 -14.02 21.64
CA LEU A 343 -7.29 -14.44 20.32
C LEU A 343 -6.67 -15.83 20.45
N SER A 344 -7.24 -16.82 19.75
CA SER A 344 -6.67 -18.14 19.55
C SER A 344 -6.44 -18.36 18.07
N GLY A 345 -5.21 -18.72 17.65
CA GLY A 345 -4.91 -18.85 16.24
C GLY A 345 -3.56 -19.51 15.94
N GLY A 346 -3.42 -19.94 14.70
CA GLY A 346 -2.24 -20.60 14.13
C GLY A 346 -2.26 -20.56 12.61
N ILE A 347 -1.51 -21.46 11.99
CA ILE A 347 -1.39 -21.56 10.52
C ILE A 347 -2.66 -22.10 9.83
N ASP A 348 -3.59 -22.71 10.58
CA ASP A 348 -4.80 -23.33 10.04
C ASP A 348 -6.05 -22.48 10.27
N GLY A 349 -5.94 -21.38 11.00
CA GLY A 349 -7.04 -20.47 11.26
C GLY A 349 -6.92 -19.72 12.58
N ALA A 350 -7.92 -18.90 12.83
CA ALA A 350 -8.00 -18.14 14.07
C ALA A 350 -9.45 -17.85 14.48
N SER A 351 -9.64 -17.61 15.76
CA SER A 351 -10.86 -17.08 16.35
C SER A 351 -10.51 -15.94 17.31
N CYS A 352 -11.34 -14.91 17.31
CA CYS A 352 -11.20 -13.80 18.25
C CYS A 352 -12.58 -13.45 18.82
N ARG A 353 -12.65 -13.24 20.12
CA ARG A 353 -13.90 -12.87 20.80
C ARG A 353 -13.63 -11.92 21.95
N ARG A 354 -14.56 -11.03 22.22
CA ARG A 354 -14.50 -10.15 23.39
C ARG A 354 -14.71 -10.96 24.66
N VAL A 355 -13.90 -10.69 25.69
CA VAL A 355 -13.95 -11.38 27.00
C VAL A 355 -13.86 -10.39 28.16
N ALA A 356 -14.19 -10.85 29.37
CA ALA A 356 -14.03 -10.07 30.60
C ALA A 356 -12.69 -10.35 31.32
N ALA A 357 -11.86 -11.26 30.78
CA ALA A 357 -10.57 -11.65 31.36
C ALA A 357 -9.58 -10.47 31.39
N ALA A 358 -8.69 -10.49 32.38
CA ALA A 358 -7.57 -9.55 32.41
C ALA A 358 -6.65 -9.77 31.18
N PRO A 359 -6.16 -8.70 30.54
CA PRO A 359 -5.31 -8.83 29.38
C PRO A 359 -3.91 -9.33 29.74
N ASP A 360 -3.35 -10.18 28.87
CA ASP A 360 -1.95 -10.61 28.91
C ASP A 360 -1.01 -9.53 28.35
N VAL A 361 -1.46 -8.86 27.28
CA VAL A 361 -0.75 -7.78 26.60
C VAL A 361 -1.71 -6.64 26.31
N VAL A 362 -1.31 -5.41 26.58
CA VAL A 362 -2.10 -4.20 26.31
C VAL A 362 -1.44 -3.37 25.21
N LEU A 363 -2.24 -2.96 24.22
CA LEU A 363 -1.75 -2.19 23.07
C LEU A 363 -2.81 -1.21 22.56
N SER A 364 -2.34 -0.15 21.92
CA SER A 364 -3.22 0.78 21.23
C SER A 364 -3.76 0.18 19.92
N LEU A 365 -4.89 0.72 19.45
CA LEU A 365 -5.43 0.38 18.14
C LEU A 365 -4.41 0.63 17.00
N SER A 366 -3.59 1.69 17.14
CA SER A 366 -2.50 1.97 16.17
C SER A 366 -1.40 0.90 16.22
N ALA A 367 -1.02 0.42 17.40
CA ALA A 367 -0.04 -0.67 17.54
C ALA A 367 -0.57 -1.98 16.95
N LEU A 368 -1.87 -2.26 17.15
CA LEU A 368 -2.53 -3.40 16.50
C LEU A 368 -2.51 -3.27 14.97
N GLY A 369 -2.86 -2.09 14.45
CA GLY A 369 -2.81 -1.80 13.01
C GLY A 369 -1.41 -1.99 12.41
N ALA A 370 -0.37 -1.54 13.11
CA ALA A 370 1.02 -1.72 12.69
C ALA A 370 1.44 -3.19 12.65
N ALA A 371 1.03 -4.00 13.64
CA ALA A 371 1.37 -5.42 13.72
C ALA A 371 0.49 -6.33 12.82
N TYR A 372 -0.63 -5.81 12.32
CA TYR A 372 -1.68 -6.62 11.68
C TYR A 372 -1.16 -7.43 10.47
N LEU A 373 -0.28 -6.88 9.65
CA LEU A 373 0.28 -7.58 8.49
C LEU A 373 1.57 -8.36 8.80
N GLY A 374 2.06 -8.34 10.05
CA GLY A 374 3.10 -9.24 10.53
C GLY A 374 4.55 -8.82 10.29
N ASP A 375 4.80 -7.63 9.72
CA ASP A 375 6.17 -7.09 9.55
C ASP A 375 6.67 -6.36 10.82
N VAL A 376 5.76 -5.71 11.56
CA VAL A 376 6.10 -4.95 12.77
C VAL A 376 5.93 -5.84 14.00
N SER A 377 7.02 -6.04 14.74
CA SER A 377 7.05 -6.86 15.94
C SER A 377 6.38 -6.18 17.14
N LEU A 378 5.54 -6.90 17.89
CA LEU A 378 5.00 -6.39 19.15
C LEU A 378 6.09 -6.12 20.20
N VAL A 379 7.22 -6.85 20.14
CA VAL A 379 8.39 -6.59 21.00
C VAL A 379 9.02 -5.24 20.66
N ASP A 380 9.17 -4.88 19.40
CA ASP A 380 9.72 -3.59 18.99
C ASP A 380 8.75 -2.44 19.35
N LEU A 381 7.44 -2.67 19.21
CA LEU A 381 6.42 -1.72 19.64
C LEU A 381 6.43 -1.53 21.17
N ALA A 382 6.72 -2.58 21.94
CA ALA A 382 6.88 -2.48 23.39
C ALA A 382 8.14 -1.68 23.79
N ALA A 383 9.24 -1.87 23.07
CA ALA A 383 10.46 -1.09 23.26
C ALA A 383 10.23 0.41 23.02
N SER A 384 9.26 0.77 22.19
CA SER A 384 8.83 2.16 21.92
C SER A 384 7.68 2.64 22.84
N GLY A 385 7.26 1.84 23.82
CA GLY A 385 6.20 2.19 24.79
C GLY A 385 4.77 2.09 24.24
N GLN A 386 4.55 1.46 23.08
CA GLN A 386 3.22 1.33 22.47
C GLN A 386 2.49 0.05 22.87
N VAL A 387 3.19 -0.90 23.47
CA VAL A 387 2.67 -2.19 23.95
C VAL A 387 3.19 -2.45 25.35
N ALA A 388 2.34 -2.94 26.24
CA ALA A 388 2.70 -3.31 27.62
C ALA A 388 2.43 -4.79 27.87
N GLU A 389 3.39 -5.49 28.46
CA GLU A 389 3.24 -6.86 28.95
C GLU A 389 2.63 -6.85 30.35
N HIS A 390 1.58 -7.65 30.57
CA HIS A 390 0.93 -7.81 31.86
C HIS A 390 1.10 -9.23 32.44
N ALA A 391 1.14 -10.25 31.60
CA ALA A 391 1.47 -11.61 32.00
C ALA A 391 2.88 -11.97 31.51
N ALA A 392 3.74 -12.46 32.38
CA ALA A 392 5.14 -12.74 32.06
C ALA A 392 5.28 -13.71 30.87
N GLY A 393 6.07 -13.34 29.88
CA GLY A 393 6.33 -14.09 28.64
C GLY A 393 5.25 -13.97 27.55
N SER A 394 4.11 -13.32 27.85
CA SER A 394 2.99 -13.17 26.91
C SER A 394 3.34 -12.28 25.70
N LEU A 395 4.15 -11.23 25.90
CA LEU A 395 4.57 -10.34 24.83
C LEU A 395 5.34 -11.08 23.72
N ARG A 396 6.29 -11.95 24.11
CA ARG A 396 7.05 -12.74 23.12
C ARG A 396 6.17 -13.76 22.39
N ARG A 397 5.22 -14.39 23.12
CA ARG A 397 4.26 -15.31 22.53
C ARG A 397 3.36 -14.61 21.54
N ALA A 398 2.75 -13.50 21.90
CA ALA A 398 1.92 -12.68 21.03
C ALA A 398 2.70 -12.17 19.81
N SER A 399 3.94 -11.70 20.01
CA SER A 399 4.79 -11.24 18.90
C SER A 399 5.10 -12.36 17.91
N ALA A 400 5.38 -13.58 18.40
CA ALA A 400 5.61 -14.74 17.53
C ALA A 400 4.34 -15.16 16.77
N MET A 401 3.14 -15.06 17.39
CA MET A 401 1.88 -15.27 16.69
C MET A 401 1.71 -14.28 15.54
N PHE A 402 1.90 -13.00 15.78
CA PHE A 402 1.66 -11.94 14.78
C PHE A 402 2.69 -11.92 13.65
N SER A 403 3.91 -12.40 13.86
CA SER A 403 4.98 -12.39 12.86
C SER A 403 4.62 -13.22 11.63
N TRP A 404 4.87 -12.67 10.44
CA TRP A 404 4.61 -13.33 9.16
C TRP A 404 5.66 -12.99 8.12
N SER A 405 6.00 -13.96 7.26
CA SER A 405 6.96 -13.80 6.16
C SER A 405 6.35 -14.33 4.85
N PRO A 406 6.64 -13.68 3.70
CA PRO A 406 7.44 -12.46 3.55
C PRO A 406 6.74 -11.21 4.07
N ALA A 407 7.50 -10.13 4.30
CA ALA A 407 6.97 -8.82 4.69
C ALA A 407 5.88 -8.35 3.72
N PRO A 408 4.84 -7.64 4.22
CA PRO A 408 3.77 -7.13 3.38
C PRO A 408 4.30 -6.15 2.35
N TRP A 409 3.72 -6.21 1.15
CA TRP A 409 4.08 -5.32 0.08
C TRP A 409 2.88 -5.00 -0.80
N ILE A 410 2.72 -3.74 -1.13
CA ILE A 410 1.75 -3.24 -2.08
C ILE A 410 2.47 -2.53 -3.22
N GLN A 411 2.13 -2.87 -4.45
CA GLN A 411 2.72 -2.23 -5.64
C GLN A 411 2.11 -0.85 -5.88
N ASP A 412 0.82 -0.69 -5.60
CA ASP A 412 0.03 0.48 -5.93
C ASP A 412 -0.30 1.38 -4.76
N THR A 413 -0.68 2.62 -5.12
CA THR A 413 -1.42 3.54 -4.26
C THR A 413 -2.89 3.62 -4.70
N PHE A 414 -3.79 3.83 -3.78
CA PHE A 414 -5.22 3.98 -4.02
C PHE A 414 -5.78 5.20 -3.30
#